data_00539bad1bde0b8146ee7bcdcc7047b9
#
_entry.id   00539bad1bde0b8146ee7bcdcc7047b9
#
_cell.length_a   1.000
_cell.length_b   1.000
_cell.length_c   1.000
_cell.angle_alpha   90.00
_cell.angle_beta   90.00
_cell.angle_gamma   90.00
#
_symmetry.space_group_name_H-M   'P 1'
#
loop_
_entity.id
_entity.type
_entity.pdbx_description
1 polymer ?
#
loop_
_entity_poly.entity_id
_entity_poly.type
_entity_poly.pdbx_seq_one_letter_code
_entity_poly.pdbx_strand_id
1 'polypeptide(L)'
;MRVKIKQQNATRKLRNIKNGLNRVPRKAFDYFVKETPIRSGNAKRRTRFQKSDTINADYPYAESLDNGASKQAPLGMSIPTFAYIRRLVRRAILTGRV
;
A
#
# COMPACT_ATOMS: atom_id res chain seq x y z
N MET A 1 5.35 12.92 2.05
CA MET A 1 4.03 12.29 1.85
C MET A 1 3.94 11.01 2.65
N ARG A 2 2.92 10.86 3.44
CA ARG A 2 2.68 9.66 4.26
C ARG A 2 1.32 9.06 3.95
N VAL A 3 1.30 7.75 3.74
CA VAL A 3 0.06 6.99 3.49
C VAL A 3 -0.12 6.03 4.65
N LYS A 4 -1.22 6.17 5.38
CA LYS A 4 -1.58 5.28 6.49
C LYS A 4 -2.53 4.20 6.03
N ILE A 5 -2.24 2.97 6.41
CA ILE A 5 -3.06 1.79 6.12
C ILE A 5 -3.76 1.41 7.41
N LYS A 6 -5.05 1.77 7.52
CA LYS A 6 -5.85 1.45 8.70
C LYS A 6 -6.40 0.04 8.58
N GLN A 7 -6.16 -0.77 9.59
CA GLN A 7 -6.80 -2.06 9.73
C GLN A 7 -8.14 -1.88 10.45
N GLN A 8 -9.17 -2.57 9.97
CA GLN A 8 -10.43 -2.62 10.67
C GLN A 8 -10.33 -3.61 11.84
N ASN A 9 -10.98 -3.26 12.95
CA ASN A 9 -11.06 -4.16 14.09
C ASN A 9 -11.85 -5.41 13.74
N ALA A 10 -11.22 -6.59 13.89
CA ALA A 10 -11.87 -7.86 13.65
C ALA A 10 -12.54 -8.35 14.93
N THR A 11 -13.73 -8.95 14.81
CA THR A 11 -14.40 -9.61 15.91
C THR A 11 -13.74 -10.98 16.19
N ARG A 12 -14.04 -11.60 17.34
CA ARG A 12 -13.53 -12.94 17.69
C ARG A 12 -13.84 -14.00 16.64
N LYS A 13 -15.00 -13.90 16.01
CA LYS A 13 -15.44 -14.83 14.94
C LYS A 13 -14.54 -14.75 13.71
N LEU A 14 -13.77 -13.70 13.57
CA LEU A 14 -12.96 -13.41 12.39
C LEU A 14 -11.46 -13.52 12.67
N ARG A 15 -11.06 -14.36 13.64
CA ARG A 15 -9.65 -14.49 14.02
C ARG A 15 -8.75 -14.85 12.84
N ASN A 16 -9.18 -15.76 11.97
CA ASN A 16 -8.41 -16.13 10.77
C ASN A 16 -8.34 -14.98 9.78
N ILE A 17 -9.44 -14.23 9.65
CA ILE A 17 -9.50 -13.04 8.82
C ILE A 17 -8.55 -11.97 9.37
N LYS A 18 -8.52 -11.79 10.70
CA LYS A 18 -7.60 -10.85 11.34
C LYS A 18 -6.14 -11.20 11.03
N ASN A 19 -5.78 -12.47 11.10
CA ASN A 19 -4.42 -12.92 10.78
C ASN A 19 -4.07 -12.61 9.32
N GLY A 20 -5.01 -12.80 8.40
CA GLY A 20 -4.84 -12.39 7.01
C GLY A 20 -4.69 -10.87 6.85
N LEU A 21 -5.53 -10.10 7.55
CA LEU A 21 -5.51 -8.64 7.50
C LEU A 21 -4.19 -8.06 8.05
N ASN A 22 -3.54 -8.73 8.98
CA ASN A 22 -2.25 -8.30 9.51
C ASN A 22 -1.15 -8.30 8.45
N ARG A 23 -1.33 -9.01 7.35
CA ARG A 23 -0.37 -9.06 6.24
C ARG A 23 -0.61 -7.94 5.21
N VAL A 24 -1.77 -7.31 5.24
CA VAL A 24 -2.15 -6.30 4.25
C VAL A 24 -1.20 -5.11 4.22
N PRO A 25 -0.79 -4.51 5.36
CA PRO A 25 0.10 -3.34 5.31
C PRO A 25 1.42 -3.62 4.60
N ARG A 26 2.06 -4.77 4.87
CA ARG A 26 3.32 -5.13 4.22
C ARG A 26 3.13 -5.36 2.72
N LYS A 27 2.07 -6.06 2.34
CA LYS A 27 1.76 -6.28 0.94
C LYS A 27 1.44 -4.98 0.21
N ALA A 28 0.74 -4.07 0.89
CA ALA A 28 0.44 -2.75 0.34
C ALA A 28 1.72 -1.94 0.12
N PHE A 29 2.65 -1.99 1.06
CA PHE A 29 3.95 -1.33 0.91
C PHE A 29 4.71 -1.87 -0.30
N ASP A 30 4.79 -3.19 -0.44
CA ASP A 30 5.48 -3.82 -1.58
C ASP A 30 4.82 -3.43 -2.90
N TYR A 31 3.49 -3.36 -2.94
CA TYR A 31 2.75 -2.94 -4.12
C TYR A 31 3.00 -1.47 -4.44
N PHE A 32 2.99 -0.60 -3.43
CA PHE A 32 3.26 0.83 -3.61
C PHE A 32 4.65 1.05 -4.22
N VAL A 33 5.66 0.35 -3.71
CA VAL A 33 7.02 0.42 -4.25
C VAL A 33 7.05 -0.07 -5.69
N LYS A 34 6.35 -1.16 -5.99
CA LYS A 34 6.26 -1.71 -7.34
C LYS A 34 5.66 -0.68 -8.32
N GLU A 35 4.61 0.04 -7.90
CA GLU A 35 3.95 1.04 -8.72
C GLU A 35 4.74 2.35 -8.85
N THR A 36 5.74 2.56 -8.00
CA THR A 36 6.59 3.75 -8.05
C THR A 36 7.43 3.75 -9.33
N PRO A 37 7.41 4.83 -10.14
CA PRO A 37 8.18 4.87 -11.39
C PRO A 37 9.67 4.68 -11.18
N ILE A 38 10.29 3.92 -12.10
CA ILE A 38 11.73 3.65 -12.08
C ILE A 38 12.42 4.59 -13.07
N ARG A 39 12.84 5.75 -12.61
CA ARG A 39 13.68 6.63 -13.44
C ARG A 39 15.15 6.46 -13.10
N SER A 40 15.49 6.59 -11.84
CA SER A 40 16.85 6.42 -11.31
C SER A 40 16.88 5.43 -10.14
N GLY A 41 15.74 4.85 -9.76
CA GLY A 41 15.60 4.04 -8.56
C GLY A 41 15.54 4.84 -7.27
N ASN A 42 15.71 6.18 -7.34
CA ASN A 42 15.77 7.02 -6.15
C ASN A 42 14.44 7.02 -5.37
N ALA A 43 13.31 7.14 -6.09
CA ALA A 43 11.99 7.16 -5.46
C ALA A 43 11.72 5.85 -4.71
N LYS A 44 12.07 4.71 -5.32
CA LYS A 44 11.89 3.40 -4.67
C LYS A 44 12.75 3.26 -3.43
N ARG A 45 13.99 3.70 -3.48
CA ARG A 45 14.90 3.62 -2.34
C ARG A 45 14.48 4.51 -1.18
N ARG A 46 13.81 5.63 -1.46
CA ARG A 46 13.35 6.59 -0.46
C ARG A 46 11.92 6.33 0.01
N THR A 47 11.29 5.27 -0.46
CA THR A 47 9.99 4.84 0.02
C THR A 47 10.21 3.85 1.16
N ARG A 48 9.70 4.18 2.34
CA ARG A 48 9.93 3.42 3.57
C ARG A 48 8.63 3.01 4.24
N PHE A 49 8.66 1.87 4.90
CA PHE A 49 7.54 1.37 5.68
C PHE A 49 7.77 1.71 7.15
N GLN A 50 6.85 2.47 7.75
CA GLN A 50 6.98 2.97 9.11
C GLN A 50 5.82 2.49 9.97
N LYS A 51 6.10 2.15 11.24
CA LYS A 51 5.09 1.81 12.25
C LYS A 51 4.13 0.69 11.84
N SER A 52 4.52 -0.14 10.91
CA SER A 52 3.73 -1.27 10.37
C SER A 52 2.42 -0.86 9.66
N ASP A 53 2.12 0.42 9.51
CA ASP A 53 0.89 0.88 8.89
C ASP A 53 1.06 2.12 8.00
N THR A 54 2.27 2.64 7.88
CA THR A 54 2.52 3.89 7.16
C THR A 54 3.59 3.70 6.10
N ILE A 55 3.27 4.14 4.88
CA ILE A 55 4.23 4.22 3.78
C ILE A 55 4.70 5.67 3.69
N ASN A 56 5.99 5.90 3.83
CA ASN A 56 6.58 7.23 3.71
C ASN A 56 7.40 7.33 2.42
N ALA A 57 6.89 8.10 1.48
CA ALA A 57 7.60 8.45 0.24
C ALA A 57 8.43 9.70 0.50
N ASP A 58 9.66 9.51 0.94
CA ASP A 58 10.55 10.58 1.41
C ASP A 58 11.40 11.14 0.26
N TYR A 59 10.73 11.86 -0.64
CA TYR A 59 11.41 12.57 -1.72
C TYR A 59 10.54 13.74 -2.21
N PRO A 60 11.18 14.82 -2.73
CA PRO A 60 10.47 16.09 -3.00
C PRO A 60 9.34 15.99 -4.03
N TYR A 61 9.45 15.10 -5.01
CA TYR A 61 8.48 14.98 -6.11
C TYR A 61 7.45 13.88 -5.90
N ALA A 62 7.31 13.37 -4.65
CA ALA A 62 6.40 12.26 -4.35
C ALA A 62 4.95 12.60 -4.69
N GLU A 63 4.48 13.78 -4.29
CA GLU A 63 3.10 14.20 -4.55
C GLU A 63 2.82 14.37 -6.04
N SER A 64 3.78 14.91 -6.80
CA SER A 64 3.64 15.03 -8.25
C SER A 64 3.49 13.67 -8.92
N LEU A 65 4.30 12.69 -8.52
CA LEU A 65 4.18 11.33 -9.04
C LEU A 65 2.83 10.72 -8.67
N ASP A 66 2.37 10.95 -7.45
CA ASP A 66 1.09 10.41 -6.98
C ASP A 66 -0.09 11.04 -7.71
N ASN A 67 0.08 12.26 -8.21
CA ASN A 67 -0.93 12.94 -9.03
C ASN A 67 -0.86 12.55 -10.51
N GLY A 68 -0.04 11.57 -10.88
CA GLY A 68 0.02 11.04 -12.24
C GLY A 68 0.98 11.75 -13.18
N ALA A 69 2.00 12.43 -12.65
CA ALA A 69 2.97 13.15 -13.47
C ALA A 69 3.84 12.22 -14.34
N SER A 70 3.93 10.94 -14.01
CA SER A 70 4.71 9.97 -14.77
C SER A 70 3.84 9.12 -15.68
N LYS A 71 4.28 8.90 -16.91
CA LYS A 71 3.59 7.98 -17.83
C LYS A 71 3.65 6.53 -17.37
N GLN A 72 4.64 6.17 -16.53
CA GLN A 72 4.74 4.85 -15.94
C GLN A 72 3.69 4.60 -14.85
N ALA A 73 3.19 5.66 -14.24
CA ALA A 73 2.18 5.59 -13.20
C ALA A 73 1.15 6.70 -13.40
N PRO A 74 0.29 6.60 -14.44
CA PRO A 74 -0.65 7.68 -14.77
C PRO A 74 -1.70 7.93 -13.70
N LEU A 75 -1.96 6.94 -12.83
CA LEU A 75 -2.86 7.06 -11.68
C LEU A 75 -2.09 7.25 -10.37
N GLY A 76 -0.75 7.45 -10.44
CA GLY A 76 0.09 7.57 -9.26
C GLY A 76 0.36 6.24 -8.57
N MET A 77 0.66 6.27 -7.28
CA MET A 77 0.95 5.09 -6.47
C MET A 77 -0.16 4.80 -5.46
N SER A 78 -0.73 5.84 -4.85
CA SER A 78 -1.74 5.67 -3.78
C SER A 78 -3.04 5.07 -4.29
N ILE A 79 -3.59 5.56 -5.41
CA ILE A 79 -4.87 5.07 -5.95
C ILE A 79 -4.80 3.58 -6.29
N PRO A 80 -3.80 3.09 -7.06
CA PRO A 80 -3.67 1.66 -7.31
C PRO A 80 -3.44 0.86 -6.04
N THR A 81 -2.66 1.39 -5.09
CA THR A 81 -2.39 0.72 -3.82
C THR A 81 -3.66 0.55 -2.99
N PHE A 82 -4.49 1.58 -2.88
CA PHE A 82 -5.77 1.46 -2.17
C PHE A 82 -6.72 0.48 -2.86
N ALA A 83 -6.74 0.43 -4.19
CA ALA A 83 -7.53 -0.57 -4.92
C ALA A 83 -7.04 -1.99 -4.61
N TYR A 84 -5.74 -2.18 -4.54
CA TYR A 84 -5.13 -3.45 -4.17
C TYR A 84 -5.48 -3.86 -2.73
N ILE A 85 -5.40 -2.90 -1.78
CA ILE A 85 -5.80 -3.13 -0.39
C ILE A 85 -7.24 -3.61 -0.32
N ARG A 86 -8.16 -2.96 -1.04
CA ARG A 86 -9.58 -3.38 -1.06
C ARG A 86 -9.73 -4.81 -1.56
N ARG A 87 -8.98 -5.22 -2.59
CA ARG A 87 -9.02 -6.60 -3.08
C ARG A 87 -8.48 -7.57 -2.04
N LEU A 88 -7.40 -7.23 -1.34
CA LEU A 88 -6.83 -8.09 -0.30
C LEU A 88 -7.80 -8.25 0.88
N VAL A 89 -8.43 -7.16 1.31
CA VAL A 89 -9.40 -7.18 2.41
C VAL A 89 -10.60 -8.03 2.03
N ARG A 90 -11.14 -7.86 0.81
CA ARG A 90 -12.25 -8.68 0.34
C ARG A 90 -11.88 -10.16 0.31
N ARG A 91 -10.69 -10.49 -0.18
CA ARG A 91 -10.21 -11.89 -0.21
C ARG A 91 -10.10 -12.47 1.20
N ALA A 92 -9.55 -11.70 2.14
CA ALA A 92 -9.43 -12.12 3.52
C ALA A 92 -10.79 -12.39 4.15
N ILE A 93 -11.79 -11.54 3.89
CA ILE A 93 -13.15 -11.72 4.41
C ILE A 93 -13.82 -12.96 3.80
N LEU A 94 -13.64 -13.20 2.51
CA LEU A 94 -14.31 -14.31 1.80
C LEU A 94 -13.64 -15.66 2.04
N THR A 95 -12.31 -15.68 2.16
CA THR A 95 -11.54 -16.95 2.19
C THR A 95 -10.71 -17.13 3.46
N GLY A 96 -10.56 -16.09 4.28
CA GLY A 96 -9.65 -16.09 5.43
C GLY A 96 -8.17 -16.04 5.03
N ARG A 97 -7.86 -15.75 3.74
CA ARG A 97 -6.49 -15.73 3.22
C ARG A 97 -6.18 -14.40 2.53
N VAL A 98 -4.95 -14.03 2.62
CA VAL A 98 -4.41 -12.86 1.89
C VAL A 98 -3.18 -13.24 1.10
#